data_ee5e98d0656ef6e7ce7754348a41fbb7
#
_entry.id   ee5e98d0656ef6e7ce7754348a41fbb7
#
_cell.length_a   1.000
_cell.length_b   1.000
_cell.length_c   1.000
_cell.angle_alpha   90.00
_cell.angle_beta   90.00
_cell.angle_gamma   90.00
#
_symmetry.space_group_name_H-M   'P 1'
#
loop_
_entity.id
_entity.type
_entity.pdbx_description
1 polymer ?
#
loop_
_entity_poly.entity_id
_entity_poly.type
_entity_poly.pdbx_seq_one_letter_code
_entity_poly.pdbx_strand_id
1 'polypeptide(L)'
;MRKAKSLIGLALIVVGMVFVSIPLYHEWQQTKDVSAFEGALASLEVDPLHGSSQELTTEWTEEELKEVKTLEIPSIELEQYVLGETTEENLALALTQMNPNQNPEDGNFSIAGHRGYRGDRHFRQLSNVSDGDEVRLTADGKTYVYEVNSISIVEPTQVDVLDDSDEPEITLITCTLSGEQRLIVKGVLVEIVEEAQTV
;
A
#
# COMPACT_ATOMS: atom_id res chain seq x y z
N MET A 1 -4.57 -23.37 -50.64
CA MET A 1 -5.26 -22.26 -49.96
C MET A 1 -5.86 -22.66 -48.59
N ARG A 2 -6.47 -23.81 -48.38
CA ARG A 2 -7.04 -24.25 -47.10
C ARG A 2 -5.97 -24.41 -45.97
N LYS A 3 -4.81 -25.02 -46.26
CA LYS A 3 -3.70 -25.22 -45.30
C LYS A 3 -3.09 -23.90 -44.83
N ALA A 4 -2.96 -22.89 -45.69
CA ALA A 4 -2.44 -21.58 -45.35
C ALA A 4 -3.40 -20.84 -44.40
N LYS A 5 -4.70 -20.91 -44.60
CA LYS A 5 -5.71 -20.31 -43.72
C LYS A 5 -5.69 -20.95 -42.31
N SER A 6 -5.51 -22.30 -42.26
CA SER A 6 -5.39 -23.03 -41.00
C SER A 6 -4.12 -22.65 -40.20
N LEU A 7 -2.99 -22.46 -40.88
CA LEU A 7 -1.72 -22.02 -40.28
C LEU A 7 -1.83 -20.59 -39.71
N ILE A 8 -2.48 -19.68 -40.44
CA ILE A 8 -2.72 -18.32 -39.99
C ILE A 8 -3.62 -18.33 -38.74
N GLY A 9 -4.69 -19.13 -38.74
CA GLY A 9 -5.57 -19.26 -37.57
C GLY A 9 -4.84 -19.83 -36.34
N LEU A 10 -3.97 -20.83 -36.52
CA LEU A 10 -3.16 -21.37 -35.45
C LEU A 10 -2.17 -20.33 -34.90
N ALA A 11 -1.52 -19.59 -35.80
CA ALA A 11 -0.60 -18.52 -35.39
C ALA A 11 -1.29 -17.40 -34.56
N LEU A 12 -2.51 -17.01 -34.97
CA LEU A 12 -3.31 -16.04 -34.21
C LEU A 12 -3.72 -16.54 -32.84
N ILE A 13 -4.06 -17.85 -32.71
CA ILE A 13 -4.36 -18.46 -31.40
C ILE A 13 -3.12 -18.44 -30.49
N VAL A 14 -1.94 -18.79 -31.02
CA VAL A 14 -0.70 -18.79 -30.24
C VAL A 14 -0.36 -17.37 -29.78
N VAL A 15 -0.47 -16.38 -30.67
CA VAL A 15 -0.26 -14.98 -30.32
C VAL A 15 -1.25 -14.53 -29.25
N GLY A 16 -2.53 -14.86 -29.39
CA GLY A 16 -3.56 -14.56 -28.39
C GLY A 16 -3.26 -15.19 -27.02
N MET A 17 -2.81 -16.46 -27.01
CA MET A 17 -2.39 -17.12 -25.75
C MET A 17 -1.20 -16.43 -25.09
N VAL A 18 -0.22 -15.97 -25.86
CA VAL A 18 0.93 -15.23 -25.32
C VAL A 18 0.47 -13.91 -24.70
N PHE A 19 -0.41 -13.16 -25.36
CA PHE A 19 -0.95 -11.90 -24.82
C PHE A 19 -1.75 -12.08 -23.53
N VAL A 20 -2.42 -13.21 -23.34
CA VAL A 20 -3.15 -13.52 -22.10
C VAL A 20 -2.21 -14.05 -21.02
N SER A 21 -1.20 -14.83 -21.37
CA SER A 21 -0.29 -15.41 -20.36
C SER A 21 0.67 -14.41 -19.73
N ILE A 22 1.07 -13.34 -20.44
CA ILE A 22 1.95 -12.30 -19.88
C ILE A 22 1.32 -11.64 -18.64
N PRO A 23 0.10 -11.05 -18.70
CA PRO A 23 -0.49 -10.42 -17.53
C PRO A 23 -0.79 -11.41 -16.39
N LEU A 24 -1.20 -12.65 -16.72
CA LEU A 24 -1.42 -13.69 -15.71
C LEU A 24 -0.13 -14.08 -14.98
N TYR A 25 0.99 -14.14 -15.68
CA TYR A 25 2.29 -14.42 -15.09
C TYR A 25 2.74 -13.29 -14.15
N HIS A 26 2.59 -12.03 -14.56
CA HIS A 26 2.92 -10.88 -13.72
C HIS A 26 2.04 -10.84 -12.46
N GLU A 27 0.74 -11.09 -12.59
CA GLU A 27 -0.18 -11.14 -11.44
C GLU A 27 0.17 -12.26 -10.45
N TRP A 28 0.57 -13.43 -10.97
CA TRP A 28 0.99 -14.56 -10.14
C TRP A 28 2.31 -14.27 -9.41
N GLN A 29 3.27 -13.62 -10.06
CA GLN A 29 4.52 -13.19 -9.45
C GLN A 29 4.24 -12.18 -8.33
N GLN A 30 3.51 -11.11 -8.60
CA GLN A 30 3.15 -10.10 -7.60
C GLN A 30 2.43 -10.70 -6.39
N THR A 31 1.55 -11.68 -6.59
CA THR A 31 0.88 -12.37 -5.48
C THR A 31 1.88 -13.14 -4.62
N LYS A 32 2.91 -13.74 -5.21
CA LYS A 32 3.96 -14.43 -4.46
C LYS A 32 4.82 -13.46 -3.65
N ASP A 33 5.20 -12.34 -4.23
CA ASP A 33 6.06 -11.36 -3.57
C ASP A 33 5.35 -10.77 -2.35
N VAL A 34 4.06 -10.44 -2.47
CA VAL A 34 3.22 -9.98 -1.35
C VAL A 34 3.07 -11.07 -0.28
N SER A 35 2.81 -12.34 -0.68
CA SER A 35 2.68 -13.42 0.30
C SER A 35 4.00 -13.73 1.02
N ALA A 36 5.13 -13.54 0.35
CA ALA A 36 6.45 -13.68 0.96
C ALA A 36 6.72 -12.57 1.97
N PHE A 37 6.33 -11.33 1.66
CA PHE A 37 6.42 -10.19 2.55
C PHE A 37 5.53 -10.36 3.80
N GLU A 38 4.25 -10.72 3.62
CA GLU A 38 3.33 -11.00 4.73
C GLU A 38 3.84 -12.15 5.62
N GLY A 39 4.42 -13.20 5.00
CA GLY A 39 5.03 -14.31 5.71
C GLY A 39 6.27 -13.91 6.52
N ALA A 40 7.07 -12.96 6.01
CA ALA A 40 8.22 -12.41 6.71
C ALA A 40 7.78 -11.60 7.94
N LEU A 41 6.75 -10.75 7.81
CA LEU A 41 6.16 -10.00 8.93
C LEU A 41 5.58 -10.93 10.00
N ALA A 42 4.79 -11.92 9.60
CA ALA A 42 4.22 -12.90 10.53
C ALA A 42 5.29 -13.69 11.31
N SER A 43 6.48 -13.86 10.74
CA SER A 43 7.59 -14.55 11.43
C SER A 43 8.21 -13.73 12.56
N LEU A 44 8.03 -12.40 12.58
CA LEU A 44 8.46 -11.55 13.70
C LEU A 44 7.51 -11.61 14.89
N GLU A 45 6.23 -11.91 14.67
CA GLU A 45 5.22 -12.00 15.73
C GLU A 45 5.26 -13.34 16.49
N VAL A 46 5.93 -14.37 15.94
CA VAL A 46 6.04 -15.67 16.56
C VAL A 46 7.18 -15.68 17.58
N ASP A 47 6.83 -15.90 18.86
CA ASP A 47 7.68 -15.99 20.05
C ASP A 47 8.99 -16.78 19.81
N PRO A 48 10.17 -16.23 20.17
CA PRO A 48 11.49 -16.86 19.97
C PRO A 48 11.69 -18.18 20.73
N LEU A 49 10.71 -18.67 21.50
CA LEU A 49 10.80 -19.92 22.28
C LEU A 49 10.46 -21.20 21.50
N HIS A 50 9.92 -21.12 20.30
CA HIS A 50 9.69 -22.27 19.42
C HIS A 50 10.63 -22.19 18.22
N GLY A 51 11.89 -22.56 18.45
CA GLY A 51 12.95 -22.61 17.46
C GLY A 51 12.59 -23.42 16.21
N SER A 52 12.15 -22.75 15.19
CA SER A 52 12.42 -23.11 13.81
C SER A 52 13.01 -21.87 13.15
N SER A 53 14.32 -21.75 13.24
CA SER A 53 15.10 -20.88 12.35
C SER A 53 14.88 -21.36 10.92
N GLN A 54 13.72 -21.02 10.35
CA GLN A 54 13.57 -21.03 8.92
C GLN A 54 14.46 -19.89 8.46
N GLU A 55 15.59 -20.21 7.84
CA GLU A 55 16.44 -19.21 7.18
C GLU A 55 15.52 -18.32 6.35
N LEU A 56 15.33 -17.09 6.83
CA LEU A 56 14.69 -16.03 6.07
C LEU A 56 15.56 -15.81 4.82
N THR A 57 15.26 -16.55 3.76
CA THR A 57 15.71 -16.21 2.41
C THR A 57 14.87 -15.05 1.90
N THR A 58 14.77 -13.99 2.69
CA THR A 58 13.96 -12.82 2.40
C THR A 58 14.87 -11.67 2.03
N GLU A 59 14.46 -10.93 1.05
CA GLU A 59 15.11 -9.71 0.59
C GLU A 59 15.05 -8.59 1.64
N TRP A 60 14.38 -8.81 2.79
CA TRP A 60 14.18 -7.83 3.87
C TRP A 60 14.94 -8.22 5.14
N THR A 61 15.54 -7.22 5.77
CA THR A 61 16.18 -7.36 7.08
C THR A 61 15.16 -7.27 8.20
N GLU A 62 15.48 -7.83 9.39
CA GLU A 62 14.61 -7.67 10.57
C GLU A 62 14.39 -6.21 10.97
N GLU A 63 15.34 -5.33 10.70
CA GLU A 63 15.26 -3.90 10.99
C GLU A 63 14.23 -3.24 10.08
N GLU A 64 14.27 -3.51 8.76
CA GLU A 64 13.29 -3.00 7.80
C GLU A 64 11.86 -3.47 8.11
N LEU A 65 11.70 -4.74 8.52
CA LEU A 65 10.39 -5.28 8.87
C LEU A 65 9.82 -4.68 10.16
N LYS A 66 10.66 -4.31 11.13
CA LYS A 66 10.22 -3.65 12.37
C LYS A 66 9.76 -2.19 12.17
N GLU A 67 10.22 -1.54 11.10
CA GLU A 67 9.81 -0.20 10.73
C GLU A 67 8.49 -0.15 9.93
N VAL A 68 7.95 -1.32 9.56
CA VAL A 68 6.68 -1.41 8.83
C VAL A 68 5.53 -0.93 9.71
N LYS A 69 4.74 -0.01 9.18
CA LYS A 69 3.56 0.54 9.83
C LYS A 69 2.30 -0.13 9.27
N THR A 70 1.18 -0.01 9.97
CA THR A 70 -0.13 -0.48 9.47
C THR A 70 -1.08 0.70 9.35
N LEU A 71 -1.78 0.79 8.23
CA LEU A 71 -2.83 1.77 7.97
C LEU A 71 -4.17 1.06 7.89
N GLU A 72 -5.12 1.51 8.70
CA GLU A 72 -6.51 1.05 8.69
C GLU A 72 -7.46 2.18 8.35
N ILE A 73 -8.48 1.91 7.54
CA ILE A 73 -9.62 2.80 7.30
C ILE A 73 -10.89 1.96 7.40
N PRO A 74 -11.52 1.90 8.58
CA PRO A 74 -12.63 0.99 8.85
C PRO A 74 -13.84 1.19 7.93
N SER A 75 -14.13 2.43 7.53
CA SER A 75 -15.28 2.75 6.67
C SER A 75 -15.24 2.10 5.28
N ILE A 76 -14.06 1.70 4.82
CA ILE A 76 -13.84 1.04 3.53
C ILE A 76 -13.18 -0.35 3.68
N GLU A 77 -13.17 -0.90 4.91
CA GLU A 77 -12.55 -2.20 5.24
C GLU A 77 -11.11 -2.33 4.74
N LEU A 78 -10.33 -1.23 4.79
CA LEU A 78 -8.94 -1.22 4.37
C LEU A 78 -8.03 -1.45 5.57
N GLU A 79 -7.15 -2.44 5.45
CA GLU A 79 -6.01 -2.70 6.33
C GLU A 79 -4.81 -3.02 5.45
N GLN A 80 -3.76 -2.21 5.51
CA GLN A 80 -2.60 -2.33 4.62
C GLN A 80 -1.32 -1.94 5.36
N TYR A 81 -0.21 -2.61 5.01
CA TYR A 81 1.11 -2.23 5.47
C TYR A 81 1.63 -0.98 4.77
N VAL A 82 2.46 -0.22 5.49
CA VAL A 82 3.10 1.00 5.00
C VAL A 82 4.61 0.86 5.17
N LEU A 83 5.32 0.83 4.05
CA LEU A 83 6.78 0.78 4.00
C LEU A 83 7.39 2.18 4.12
N GLY A 84 8.59 2.29 4.68
CA GLY A 84 9.22 3.57 5.01
C GLY A 84 9.71 4.39 3.81
N GLU A 85 9.86 3.79 2.63
CA GLU A 85 10.39 4.46 1.45
C GLU A 85 9.53 4.21 0.21
N THR A 86 9.32 5.26 -0.59
CA THR A 86 8.57 5.19 -1.85
C THR A 86 9.51 4.83 -3.01
N THR A 87 9.53 3.54 -3.37
CA THR A 87 10.12 3.01 -4.60
C THR A 87 9.07 2.29 -5.44
N GLU A 88 9.38 1.98 -6.71
CA GLU A 88 8.44 1.21 -7.55
C GLU A 88 8.23 -0.21 -6.99
N GLU A 89 9.28 -0.83 -6.44
CA GLU A 89 9.23 -2.14 -5.81
C GLU A 89 8.33 -2.11 -4.56
N ASN A 90 8.53 -1.14 -3.67
CA ASN A 90 7.73 -1.01 -2.45
C ASN A 90 6.26 -0.69 -2.75
N LEU A 91 5.99 0.20 -3.71
CA LEU A 91 4.62 0.50 -4.16
C LEU A 91 3.91 -0.70 -4.78
N ALA A 92 4.65 -1.64 -5.37
CA ALA A 92 4.08 -2.89 -5.88
C ALA A 92 3.67 -3.86 -4.76
N LEU A 93 4.31 -3.78 -3.59
CA LEU A 93 4.09 -4.64 -2.44
C LEU A 93 3.02 -4.08 -1.49
N ALA A 94 3.14 -2.80 -1.11
CA ALA A 94 2.34 -2.19 -0.05
C ALA A 94 2.12 -0.69 -0.32
N LEU A 95 1.52 0.00 0.66
CA LEU A 95 1.55 1.46 0.73
C LEU A 95 2.95 1.92 1.12
N THR A 96 3.28 3.18 0.85
CA THR A 96 4.61 3.72 1.14
C THR A 96 4.54 5.10 1.76
N GLN A 97 5.40 5.36 2.72
CA GLN A 97 5.63 6.68 3.27
C GLN A 97 6.38 7.54 2.25
N MET A 98 5.87 8.72 1.93
CA MET A 98 6.43 9.60 0.88
C MET A 98 7.77 10.21 1.27
N ASN A 99 7.95 10.53 2.55
CA ASN A 99 9.18 11.08 3.09
C ASN A 99 9.58 10.27 4.34
N PRO A 100 10.73 9.58 4.35
CA PRO A 100 11.14 8.70 5.44
C PRO A 100 11.37 9.42 6.79
N ASN A 101 11.51 10.74 6.79
CA ASN A 101 11.75 11.52 8.01
C ASN A 101 10.48 12.11 8.64
N GLN A 102 9.30 11.79 8.13
CA GLN A 102 8.03 12.27 8.67
C GLN A 102 7.70 11.56 10.00
N ASN A 103 7.12 12.32 10.93
CA ASN A 103 6.64 11.84 12.21
C ASN A 103 5.11 11.96 12.27
N PRO A 104 4.36 10.92 12.67
CA PRO A 104 2.90 11.02 12.83
C PRO A 104 2.41 12.03 13.84
N GLU A 105 3.29 12.46 14.77
CA GLU A 105 2.97 13.44 15.82
C GLU A 105 3.26 14.89 15.41
N ASP A 106 3.81 15.12 14.21
CA ASP A 106 4.23 16.46 13.78
C ASP A 106 4.14 16.60 12.25
N GLY A 107 3.66 17.75 11.80
CA GLY A 107 3.58 18.08 10.39
C GLY A 107 2.63 17.19 9.58
N ASN A 108 2.96 16.95 8.32
CA ASN A 108 2.14 16.21 7.37
C ASN A 108 2.71 14.82 7.07
N PHE A 109 2.12 13.79 7.66
CA PHE A 109 2.48 12.40 7.39
C PHE A 109 1.84 11.90 6.10
N SER A 110 2.60 11.80 5.02
CA SER A 110 2.08 11.47 3.71
C SER A 110 2.35 10.03 3.28
N ILE A 111 1.31 9.36 2.81
CA ILE A 111 1.32 7.95 2.36
C ILE A 111 0.83 7.88 0.92
N ALA A 112 1.63 7.25 0.07
CA ALA A 112 1.26 6.93 -1.31
C ALA A 112 0.87 5.46 -1.45
N GLY A 113 -0.04 5.20 -2.37
CA GLY A 113 -0.38 3.85 -2.78
C GLY A 113 -0.97 3.82 -4.18
N HIS A 114 -0.74 2.72 -4.88
CA HIS A 114 -1.43 2.50 -6.15
C HIS A 114 -2.93 2.45 -5.94
N ARG A 115 -3.70 2.94 -6.92
CA ARG A 115 -5.13 2.72 -6.89
C ARG A 115 -5.50 1.23 -6.99
N GLY A 116 -4.70 0.44 -7.72
CA GLY A 116 -5.00 -0.96 -8.01
C GLY A 116 -6.24 -1.15 -8.91
N TYR A 117 -6.28 -2.24 -9.64
CA TYR A 117 -7.42 -2.57 -10.53
C TYR A 117 -8.20 -3.79 -10.05
N ARG A 118 -7.63 -4.60 -9.15
CA ARG A 118 -8.21 -5.85 -8.67
C ARG A 118 -7.95 -6.07 -7.19
N GLY A 119 -8.89 -6.76 -6.53
CA GLY A 119 -8.83 -7.03 -5.09
C GLY A 119 -9.05 -5.76 -4.26
N ASP A 120 -8.93 -5.90 -2.96
CA ASP A 120 -9.09 -4.81 -1.97
C ASP A 120 -7.73 -4.28 -1.51
N ARG A 121 -6.71 -4.40 -2.38
CA ARG A 121 -5.35 -3.95 -2.10
C ARG A 121 -5.16 -2.47 -2.40
N HIS A 122 -4.17 -1.89 -1.70
CA HIS A 122 -3.76 -0.51 -1.86
C HIS A 122 -4.95 0.47 -1.71
N PHE A 123 -4.89 1.60 -2.35
CA PHE A 123 -5.90 2.65 -2.25
C PHE A 123 -7.05 2.55 -3.27
N ARG A 124 -7.42 1.33 -3.68
CA ARG A 124 -8.51 1.13 -4.64
C ARG A 124 -9.82 1.76 -4.19
N GLN A 125 -10.16 1.59 -2.93
CA GLN A 125 -11.42 2.05 -2.34
C GLN A 125 -11.33 3.44 -1.70
N LEU A 126 -10.16 4.10 -1.74
CA LEU A 126 -9.95 5.41 -1.11
C LEU A 126 -10.96 6.48 -1.57
N SER A 127 -11.51 6.34 -2.79
CA SER A 127 -12.56 7.24 -3.30
C SER A 127 -13.92 7.08 -2.61
N ASN A 128 -14.10 6.08 -1.75
CA ASN A 128 -15.32 5.84 -0.99
C ASN A 128 -15.24 6.44 0.43
N VAL A 129 -14.06 6.93 0.82
CA VAL A 129 -13.88 7.64 2.10
C VAL A 129 -14.66 8.94 2.09
N SER A 130 -15.19 9.31 3.22
CA SER A 130 -16.00 10.51 3.43
C SER A 130 -15.41 11.40 4.52
N ASP A 131 -15.78 12.65 4.53
CA ASP A 131 -15.48 13.59 5.60
C ASP A 131 -16.01 13.07 6.95
N GLY A 132 -15.17 13.11 8.00
CA GLY A 132 -15.45 12.54 9.31
C GLY A 132 -15.11 11.04 9.46
N ASP A 133 -14.66 10.36 8.39
CA ASP A 133 -14.19 8.99 8.51
C ASP A 133 -12.88 8.92 9.31
N GLU A 134 -12.68 7.80 9.98
CA GLU A 134 -11.49 7.54 10.79
C GLU A 134 -10.40 6.85 9.98
N VAL A 135 -9.16 7.32 10.13
CA VAL A 135 -7.95 6.73 9.60
C VAL A 135 -7.01 6.43 10.78
N ARG A 136 -6.56 5.19 10.91
CA ARG A 136 -5.65 4.74 11.96
C ARG A 136 -4.31 4.39 11.36
N LEU A 137 -3.24 4.96 11.91
CA LEU A 137 -1.86 4.60 11.59
C LEU A 137 -1.21 4.00 12.82
N THR A 138 -0.86 2.72 12.76
CA THR A 138 -0.10 2.06 13.82
C THR A 138 1.39 2.07 13.49
N ALA A 139 2.18 2.66 14.37
CA ALA A 139 3.63 2.78 14.25
C ALA A 139 4.26 2.82 15.65
N ASP A 140 5.38 2.15 15.85
CA ASP A 140 6.20 2.19 17.07
C ASP A 140 5.41 1.90 18.36
N GLY A 141 4.43 0.97 18.30
CA GLY A 141 3.59 0.58 19.45
C GLY A 141 2.54 1.61 19.84
N LYS A 142 2.24 2.55 18.94
CA LYS A 142 1.18 3.55 19.09
C LYS A 142 0.24 3.50 17.90
N THR A 143 -1.03 3.79 18.13
CA THR A 143 -2.02 4.01 17.09
C THR A 143 -2.42 5.48 17.07
N TYR A 144 -2.13 6.13 15.94
CA TYR A 144 -2.49 7.52 15.66
C TYR A 144 -3.83 7.53 14.94
N VAL A 145 -4.83 8.16 15.54
CA VAL A 145 -6.19 8.25 14.99
C VAL A 145 -6.38 9.62 14.39
N TYR A 146 -6.68 9.65 13.09
CA TYR A 146 -6.97 10.86 12.34
C TYR A 146 -8.43 10.87 11.92
N GLU A 147 -9.05 12.05 11.91
CA GLU A 147 -10.37 12.29 11.35
C GLU A 147 -10.25 12.98 9.99
N VAL A 148 -10.84 12.38 8.96
CA VAL A 148 -10.81 12.94 7.60
C VAL A 148 -11.55 14.27 7.57
N ASN A 149 -10.89 15.32 7.07
CA ASN A 149 -11.42 16.68 7.00
C ASN A 149 -11.36 17.29 5.60
N SER A 150 -10.68 16.64 4.65
CA SER A 150 -10.59 17.15 3.28
C SER A 150 -10.38 16.02 2.26
N ILE A 151 -11.14 16.09 1.17
CA ILE A 151 -11.02 15.18 0.03
C ILE A 151 -10.98 16.02 -1.23
N SER A 152 -9.93 15.87 -2.04
CA SER A 152 -9.74 16.67 -3.25
C SER A 152 -9.11 15.87 -4.39
N ILE A 153 -9.27 16.37 -5.60
CA ILE A 153 -8.60 15.84 -6.80
C ILE A 153 -7.70 16.94 -7.32
N VAL A 154 -6.42 16.61 -7.50
CA VAL A 154 -5.39 17.57 -7.90
C VAL A 154 -4.61 17.07 -9.12
N GLU A 155 -3.96 17.99 -9.82
CA GLU A 155 -3.03 17.64 -10.88
C GLU A 155 -1.75 17.00 -10.31
N PRO A 156 -1.08 16.09 -11.05
CA PRO A 156 0.14 15.41 -10.56
C PRO A 156 1.30 16.37 -10.22
N THR A 157 1.25 17.59 -10.71
CA THR A 157 2.25 18.64 -10.47
C THR A 157 1.97 19.49 -9.24
N GLN A 158 0.81 19.32 -8.60
CA GLN A 158 0.45 19.99 -7.36
C GLN A 158 1.07 19.28 -6.16
N VAL A 159 2.34 19.55 -5.90
CA VAL A 159 3.11 18.94 -4.81
C VAL A 159 2.96 19.67 -3.47
N ASP A 160 2.33 20.84 -3.46
CA ASP A 160 2.00 21.62 -2.26
C ASP A 160 1.07 20.86 -1.28
N VAL A 161 0.35 19.84 -1.75
CA VAL A 161 -0.42 18.95 -0.88
C VAL A 161 0.44 18.14 0.08
N LEU A 162 1.75 18.04 -0.19
CA LEU A 162 2.75 17.35 0.61
C LEU A 162 3.51 18.29 1.55
N ASP A 163 3.31 19.59 1.44
CA ASP A 163 3.95 20.57 2.30
C ASP A 163 3.60 20.26 3.77
N ASP A 164 4.52 20.58 4.63
CA ASP A 164 4.37 20.40 6.06
C ASP A 164 3.24 21.28 6.61
N SER A 165 2.62 20.87 7.69
CA SER A 165 1.51 21.58 8.33
C SER A 165 1.87 22.00 9.76
N ASP A 166 1.21 23.05 10.27
CA ASP A 166 1.41 23.53 11.64
C ASP A 166 0.81 22.57 12.68
N GLU A 167 -0.17 21.74 12.28
CA GLU A 167 -0.81 20.73 13.13
C GLU A 167 -0.59 19.33 12.53
N PRO A 168 -0.49 18.27 13.38
CA PRO A 168 -0.31 16.92 12.88
C PRO A 168 -1.46 16.48 11.98
N GLU A 169 -1.15 16.17 10.73
CA GLU A 169 -2.11 15.67 9.73
C GLU A 169 -1.58 14.44 8.99
N ILE A 170 -2.49 13.67 8.41
CA ILE A 170 -2.18 12.60 7.47
C ILE A 170 -2.66 12.97 6.08
N THR A 171 -1.85 12.66 5.05
CA THR A 171 -2.22 12.82 3.65
C THR A 171 -2.11 11.49 2.91
N LEU A 172 -3.24 10.97 2.42
CA LEU A 172 -3.29 9.74 1.63
C LEU A 172 -3.43 10.08 0.15
N ILE A 173 -2.59 9.47 -0.69
CA ILE A 173 -2.43 9.85 -2.10
C ILE A 173 -2.54 8.64 -3.00
N THR A 174 -3.42 8.71 -4.00
CA THR A 174 -3.53 7.70 -5.04
C THR A 174 -3.88 8.31 -6.40
N CYS A 175 -3.76 7.52 -7.48
CA CYS A 175 -4.24 7.94 -8.79
C CYS A 175 -5.77 7.92 -8.86
N THR A 176 -6.36 8.84 -9.66
CA THR A 176 -7.76 8.74 -10.07
C THR A 176 -7.98 7.53 -10.99
N LEU A 177 -9.23 7.19 -11.31
CA LEU A 177 -9.55 6.05 -12.18
C LEU A 177 -8.93 6.19 -13.58
N SER A 178 -8.85 7.41 -14.12
CA SER A 178 -8.18 7.68 -15.40
C SER A 178 -6.65 7.63 -15.31
N GLY A 179 -6.08 7.73 -14.09
CA GLY A 179 -4.64 7.86 -13.86
C GLY A 179 -4.07 9.25 -14.12
N GLU A 180 -4.87 10.17 -14.66
CA GLU A 180 -4.42 11.50 -15.05
C GLU A 180 -4.21 12.44 -13.86
N GLN A 181 -5.02 12.31 -12.81
CA GLN A 181 -5.00 13.15 -11.62
C GLN A 181 -4.71 12.32 -10.36
N ARG A 182 -4.60 13.00 -9.24
CA ARG A 182 -4.40 12.38 -7.91
C ARG A 182 -5.61 12.66 -7.03
N LEU A 183 -6.10 11.61 -6.38
CA LEU A 183 -7.03 11.71 -5.26
C LEU A 183 -6.22 11.91 -3.99
N ILE A 184 -6.55 12.94 -3.24
CA ILE A 184 -5.95 13.30 -1.96
C ILE A 184 -7.03 13.22 -0.90
N VAL A 185 -6.73 12.50 0.19
CA VAL A 185 -7.54 12.46 1.40
C VAL A 185 -6.66 12.97 2.54
N LYS A 186 -7.09 14.01 3.25
CA LYS A 186 -6.40 14.55 4.42
C LYS A 186 -7.22 14.35 5.68
N GLY A 187 -6.53 14.11 6.80
CA GLY A 187 -7.14 13.99 8.12
C GLY A 187 -6.27 14.64 9.17
N VAL A 188 -6.89 15.20 10.20
CA VAL A 188 -6.20 15.79 11.37
C VAL A 188 -6.08 14.77 12.48
N LEU A 189 -4.97 14.78 13.21
CA LEU A 189 -4.76 13.90 14.36
C LEU A 189 -5.73 14.29 15.48
N VAL A 190 -6.52 13.32 15.95
CA VAL A 190 -7.51 13.53 17.04
C VAL A 190 -7.18 12.75 18.30
N GLU A 191 -6.47 11.62 18.19
CA GLU A 191 -6.14 10.77 19.33
C GLU A 191 -4.84 9.99 19.07
N ILE A 192 -4.10 9.72 20.14
CA ILE A 192 -2.97 8.80 20.17
C ILE A 192 -3.26 7.74 21.23
N VAL A 193 -3.30 6.46 20.81
CA VAL A 193 -3.54 5.32 21.68
C VAL A 193 -2.23 4.53 21.81
N GLU A 194 -1.71 4.37 23.02
CA GLU A 194 -0.56 3.50 23.27
C GLU A 194 -1.04 2.04 23.32
N GLU A 195 -0.42 1.17 22.55
CA GLU A 195 -0.68 -0.26 22.66
C GLU A 195 -0.16 -0.76 24.01
N ALA A 196 -1.06 -1.39 24.79
CA ALA A 196 -0.66 -1.99 26.05
C ALA A 196 0.38 -3.10 25.78
N GLN A 197 1.62 -2.89 26.21
CA GLN A 197 2.63 -3.94 26.17
C GLN A 197 2.11 -5.10 26.99
N THR A 198 1.71 -6.17 26.30
CA THR A 198 1.38 -7.44 26.98
C THR A 198 2.71 -8.02 27.49
N VAL A 199 2.92 -7.93 28.81
CA VAL A 199 4.06 -8.48 29.55
C VAL A 199 3.94 -9.99 29.63
#